data_23e978e18737b6dc61e608e10f28d958
#
_entry.id   23e978e18737b6dc61e608e10f28d958
#
_cell.length_a   1.000
_cell.length_b   1.000
_cell.length_c   1.000
_cell.angle_alpha   90.00
_cell.angle_beta   90.00
_cell.angle_gamma   90.00
#
_symmetry.space_group_name_H-M   'P 1'
#
loop_
_entity.id
_entity.type
_entity.pdbx_description
1 polymer ?
#
loop_
_entity_poly.entity_id
_entity_poly.type
_entity_poly.pdbx_seq_one_letter_code
_entity_poly.pdbx_strand_id
1 'polypeptide(L)'
;MTRVLRFIAQRPGRACVYLLVGTVTIGGALFSFIEPDADWFDGVWWAIVTLTTVGYGDYSPESFLGRWLGAFVMAGGISAVAILTGLLADEIREARIHDRDETPELDDDIEHIVAMIEDEMVKLRNKVSHPEVVAALRKVHTELKEEKL
;
A
#
# COMPACT_ATOMS: atom_id res chain seq x y z
N MET A 1 24.60 10.32 8.61
CA MET A 1 23.47 9.40 8.83
C MET A 1 23.86 8.47 9.97
N THR A 2 23.21 8.56 11.12
CA THR A 2 23.58 7.84 12.35
C THR A 2 23.38 6.33 12.14
N ARG A 3 24.21 5.50 12.81
CA ARG A 3 24.14 4.02 12.74
C ARG A 3 22.71 3.49 13.02
N VAL A 4 21.97 4.18 13.88
CA VAL A 4 20.58 3.86 14.24
C VAL A 4 19.63 3.99 13.05
N LEU A 5 19.71 5.09 12.26
CA LEU A 5 18.87 5.27 11.08
C LEU A 5 19.15 4.21 10.00
N ARG A 6 20.41 3.80 9.86
CA ARG A 6 20.77 2.73 8.91
C ARG A 6 20.24 1.37 9.35
N PHE A 7 20.24 1.07 10.67
CA PHE A 7 19.69 -0.17 11.22
C PHE A 7 18.16 -0.25 11.01
N ILE A 8 17.45 0.86 11.28
CA ILE A 8 15.99 0.97 11.08
C ILE A 8 15.65 0.77 9.59
N ALA A 9 16.41 1.40 8.69
CA ALA A 9 16.18 1.30 7.25
C ALA A 9 16.45 -0.10 6.66
N GLN A 10 17.41 -0.85 7.25
CA GLN A 10 17.80 -2.17 6.73
C GLN A 10 16.90 -3.33 7.22
N ARG A 11 16.25 -3.18 8.38
CA ARG A 11 15.40 -4.23 8.99
C ARG A 11 14.24 -3.60 9.77
N PRO A 12 13.29 -2.96 9.10
CA PRO A 12 12.24 -2.18 9.75
C PRO A 12 11.35 -3.02 10.67
N GLY A 13 11.05 -4.27 10.33
CA GLY A 13 10.27 -5.16 11.19
C GLY A 13 10.94 -5.46 12.53
N ARG A 14 12.27 -5.67 12.55
CA ARG A 14 13.03 -5.86 13.80
C ARG A 14 13.08 -4.58 14.62
N ALA A 15 13.23 -3.44 13.96
CA ALA A 15 13.23 -2.14 14.65
C ALA A 15 11.88 -1.88 15.34
N CYS A 16 10.77 -2.23 14.70
CA CYS A 16 9.42 -2.15 15.29
C CYS A 16 9.30 -3.04 16.53
N VAL A 17 9.75 -4.30 16.47
CA VAL A 17 9.72 -5.21 17.64
C VAL A 17 10.58 -4.66 18.79
N TYR A 18 11.79 -4.18 18.52
CA TYR A 18 12.62 -3.59 19.57
C TYR A 18 12.02 -2.31 20.16
N LEU A 19 11.35 -1.50 19.36
CA LEU A 19 10.64 -0.32 19.84
C LEU A 19 9.50 -0.73 20.78
N LEU A 20 8.67 -1.71 20.39
CA LEU A 20 7.55 -2.21 21.21
C LEU A 20 8.04 -2.80 22.53
N VAL A 21 8.97 -3.74 22.47
CA VAL A 21 9.51 -4.41 23.67
C VAL A 21 10.23 -3.40 24.57
N GLY A 22 11.03 -2.50 23.98
CA GLY A 22 11.69 -1.44 24.74
C GLY A 22 10.72 -0.47 25.41
N THR A 23 9.66 -0.06 24.71
CA THR A 23 8.64 0.84 25.29
C THR A 23 7.89 0.16 26.42
N VAL A 24 7.51 -1.12 26.28
CA VAL A 24 6.83 -1.87 27.34
C VAL A 24 7.73 -2.10 28.55
N THR A 25 8.96 -2.55 28.34
CA THR A 25 9.86 -2.87 29.46
C THR A 25 10.36 -1.63 30.19
N ILE A 26 10.82 -0.62 29.44
CA ILE A 26 11.32 0.63 30.03
C ILE A 26 10.18 1.48 30.57
N GLY A 27 9.09 1.62 29.78
CA GLY A 27 7.91 2.38 30.20
C GLY A 27 7.24 1.79 31.42
N GLY A 28 7.08 0.45 31.49
CA GLY A 28 6.54 -0.26 32.63
C GLY A 28 7.42 -0.12 33.88
N ALA A 29 8.75 -0.27 33.74
CA ALA A 29 9.69 -0.10 34.83
C ALA A 29 9.66 1.34 35.39
N LEU A 30 9.63 2.33 34.51
CA LEU A 30 9.57 3.74 34.93
C LEU A 30 8.23 4.05 35.61
N PHE A 31 7.13 3.48 35.12
CA PHE A 31 5.81 3.65 35.72
C PHE A 31 5.80 3.14 37.16
N SER A 32 6.20 1.88 37.40
CA SER A 32 6.26 1.30 38.75
C SER A 32 7.28 1.99 39.67
N PHE A 33 8.26 2.71 39.12
CA PHE A 33 9.17 3.52 39.92
C PHE A 33 8.60 4.90 40.28
N ILE A 34 7.80 5.47 39.42
CA ILE A 34 7.24 6.82 39.56
C ILE A 34 5.93 6.80 40.37
N GLU A 35 5.11 5.78 40.19
CA GLU A 35 3.82 5.62 40.87
C GLU A 35 3.96 4.60 42.02
N PRO A 36 3.89 5.04 43.29
CA PRO A 36 4.25 4.21 44.46
C PRO A 36 3.31 3.02 44.69
N ASP A 37 2.08 3.10 44.16
CA ASP A 37 1.03 2.07 44.36
C ASP A 37 1.05 0.99 43.28
N ALA A 38 2.00 1.08 42.29
CA ALA A 38 2.13 0.14 41.19
C ALA A 38 3.39 -0.72 41.33
N ASP A 39 3.22 -2.04 41.29
CA ASP A 39 4.36 -2.96 41.23
C ASP A 39 4.91 -3.13 39.80
N TRP A 40 5.93 -3.96 39.64
CA TRP A 40 6.52 -4.24 38.33
C TRP A 40 5.52 -4.78 37.32
N PHE A 41 4.66 -5.69 37.73
CA PHE A 41 3.64 -6.30 36.87
C PHE A 41 2.58 -5.28 36.46
N ASP A 42 2.15 -4.44 37.39
CA ASP A 42 1.21 -3.34 37.11
C ASP A 42 1.76 -2.35 36.09
N GLY A 43 3.05 -2.01 36.23
CA GLY A 43 3.72 -1.13 35.27
C GLY A 43 3.81 -1.72 33.87
N VAL A 44 4.19 -2.99 33.76
CA VAL A 44 4.25 -3.70 32.46
C VAL A 44 2.86 -3.83 31.85
N TRP A 45 1.87 -4.21 32.67
CA TRP A 45 0.48 -4.29 32.26
C TRP A 45 -0.04 -2.95 31.74
N TRP A 46 0.14 -1.88 32.54
CA TRP A 46 -0.24 -0.53 32.15
C TRP A 46 0.42 -0.11 30.82
N ALA A 47 1.70 -0.39 30.64
CA ALA A 47 2.42 -0.03 29.42
C ALA A 47 1.87 -0.78 28.20
N ILE A 48 1.53 -2.08 28.32
CA ILE A 48 0.90 -2.87 27.24
C ILE A 48 -0.46 -2.29 26.90
N VAL A 49 -1.31 -2.08 27.89
CA VAL A 49 -2.69 -1.60 27.70
C VAL A 49 -2.72 -0.19 27.11
N THR A 50 -1.79 0.67 27.53
CA THR A 50 -1.63 2.03 27.01
C THR A 50 -1.09 2.04 25.60
N LEU A 51 -0.01 1.28 25.33
CA LEU A 51 0.63 1.19 24.03
C LEU A 51 -0.30 0.59 22.96
N THR A 52 -1.13 -0.39 23.35
CA THR A 52 -2.13 -1.00 22.46
C THR A 52 -3.39 -0.16 22.30
N THR A 53 -3.46 1.00 22.94
CA THR A 53 -4.63 1.92 22.93
C THR A 53 -5.91 1.35 23.54
N VAL A 54 -5.84 0.25 24.30
CA VAL A 54 -7.00 -0.35 24.99
C VAL A 54 -7.45 0.50 26.18
N GLY A 55 -6.53 0.91 27.07
CA GLY A 55 -6.77 1.86 28.13
C GLY A 55 -7.89 1.46 29.09
N TYR A 56 -7.79 0.32 29.78
CA TYR A 56 -8.83 -0.11 30.75
C TYR A 56 -9.06 0.89 31.87
N GLY A 57 -8.06 1.71 32.22
CA GLY A 57 -8.17 2.72 33.28
C GLY A 57 -8.06 2.14 34.70
N ASP A 58 -7.68 0.89 34.82
CA ASP A 58 -7.36 0.21 36.09
C ASP A 58 -6.09 0.78 36.73
N TYR A 59 -5.10 1.11 35.89
CA TYR A 59 -3.91 1.86 36.27
C TYR A 59 -3.81 3.12 35.41
N SER A 60 -3.57 4.28 36.06
CA SER A 60 -3.36 5.55 35.38
C SER A 60 -2.36 6.42 36.12
N PRO A 61 -1.50 7.17 35.44
CA PRO A 61 -0.51 8.01 36.11
C PRO A 61 -1.22 9.19 36.81
N GLU A 62 -0.97 9.33 38.11
CA GLU A 62 -1.46 10.45 38.90
C GLU A 62 -0.46 11.58 38.99
N SER A 63 0.84 11.22 39.01
CA SER A 63 1.92 12.17 39.12
C SER A 63 2.16 12.96 37.81
N PHE A 64 2.75 14.13 37.93
CA PHE A 64 3.13 14.95 36.75
C PHE A 64 4.12 14.21 35.85
N LEU A 65 5.10 13.54 36.41
CA LEU A 65 6.10 12.77 35.67
C LEU A 65 5.47 11.53 35.00
N GLY A 66 4.58 10.83 35.70
CA GLY A 66 3.83 9.70 35.16
C GLY A 66 2.98 10.07 33.95
N ARG A 67 2.35 11.25 33.98
CA ARG A 67 1.56 11.74 32.82
C ARG A 67 2.43 12.01 31.59
N TRP A 68 3.63 12.56 31.77
CA TRP A 68 4.58 12.71 30.66
C TRP A 68 5.08 11.37 30.16
N LEU A 69 5.39 10.43 31.05
CA LEU A 69 5.74 9.06 30.68
C LEU A 69 4.62 8.44 29.84
N GLY A 70 3.35 8.60 30.28
CA GLY A 70 2.18 8.14 29.52
C GLY A 70 2.12 8.71 28.10
N ALA A 71 2.38 10.01 27.97
CA ALA A 71 2.41 10.65 26.64
C ALA A 71 3.49 10.03 25.72
N PHE A 72 4.68 9.73 26.26
CA PHE A 72 5.74 9.05 25.51
C PHE A 72 5.38 7.60 25.13
N VAL A 73 4.76 6.84 26.04
CA VAL A 73 4.30 5.47 25.78
C VAL A 73 3.24 5.47 24.69
N MET A 74 2.26 6.39 24.75
CA MET A 74 1.22 6.53 23.70
C MET A 74 1.83 6.89 22.34
N ALA A 75 2.76 7.84 22.29
CA ALA A 75 3.45 8.21 21.06
C ALA A 75 4.25 7.03 20.47
N GLY A 76 4.89 6.22 21.33
CA GLY A 76 5.56 4.98 20.95
C GLY A 76 4.62 3.96 20.33
N GLY A 77 3.43 3.77 20.92
CA GLY A 77 2.39 2.87 20.39
C GLY A 77 1.88 3.30 19.03
N ILE A 78 1.52 4.57 18.87
CA ILE A 78 1.06 5.12 17.59
C ILE A 78 2.13 4.96 16.51
N SER A 79 3.39 5.25 16.85
CA SER A 79 4.53 5.11 15.91
C SER A 79 4.75 3.65 15.49
N ALA A 80 4.61 2.70 16.42
CA ALA A 80 4.75 1.28 16.14
C ALA A 80 3.67 0.76 15.19
N VAL A 81 2.40 1.17 15.39
CA VAL A 81 1.29 0.82 14.50
C VAL A 81 1.50 1.41 13.11
N ALA A 82 1.96 2.66 13.00
CA ALA A 82 2.25 3.29 11.72
C ALA A 82 3.35 2.55 10.94
N ILE A 83 4.45 2.15 11.62
CA ILE A 83 5.53 1.36 11.03
C ILE A 83 5.00 -0.01 10.57
N LEU A 84 4.23 -0.70 11.40
CA LEU A 84 3.69 -2.02 11.07
C LEU A 84 2.75 -1.95 9.85
N THR A 85 1.88 -0.94 9.80
CA THR A 85 0.98 -0.72 8.65
C THR A 85 1.76 -0.44 7.38
N GLY A 86 2.84 0.35 7.44
CA GLY A 86 3.73 0.60 6.31
C GLY A 86 4.39 -0.67 5.79
N LEU A 87 4.87 -1.54 6.69
CA LEU A 87 5.49 -2.81 6.32
C LEU A 87 4.51 -3.75 5.62
N LEU A 88 3.28 -3.86 6.14
CA LEU A 88 2.23 -4.66 5.52
C LEU A 88 1.84 -4.12 4.13
N ALA A 89 1.80 -2.81 3.97
CA ALA A 89 1.52 -2.18 2.68
C ALA A 89 2.61 -2.48 1.64
N ASP A 90 3.89 -2.48 2.05
CA ASP A 90 5.01 -2.83 1.17
C ASP A 90 4.99 -4.30 0.75
N GLU A 91 4.72 -5.23 1.66
CA GLU A 91 4.55 -6.67 1.37
C GLU A 91 3.42 -6.91 0.36
N ILE A 92 2.26 -6.26 0.56
CA ILE A 92 1.12 -6.38 -0.36
C ILE A 92 1.46 -5.80 -1.74
N ARG A 93 2.22 -4.70 -1.78
CA ARG A 93 2.64 -4.08 -3.03
C ARG A 93 3.60 -4.98 -3.81
N GLU A 94 4.57 -5.59 -3.13
CA GLU A 94 5.56 -6.48 -3.73
C GLU A 94 4.90 -7.75 -4.28
N ALA A 95 3.96 -8.33 -3.53
CA ALA A 95 3.15 -9.46 -3.99
C ALA A 95 2.34 -9.12 -5.27
N ARG A 96 1.75 -7.92 -5.36
CA ARG A 96 1.01 -7.48 -6.55
C ARG A 96 1.89 -7.22 -7.77
N ILE A 97 3.13 -6.76 -7.58
CA ILE A 97 4.08 -6.57 -8.68
C ILE A 97 4.50 -7.92 -9.23
N HIS A 98 4.78 -8.90 -8.36
CA HIS A 98 5.17 -10.24 -8.77
C HIS A 98 4.06 -10.95 -9.55
N ASP A 99 2.80 -10.82 -9.14
CA ASP A 99 1.62 -11.37 -9.83
C ASP A 99 1.41 -10.70 -11.21
N ARG A 100 1.83 -9.46 -11.37
CA ARG A 100 1.73 -8.71 -12.64
C ARG A 100 2.86 -9.08 -13.62
N ASP A 101 4.04 -9.40 -13.11
CA ASP A 101 5.18 -9.84 -13.92
C ASP A 101 5.03 -11.32 -14.36
N GLU A 102 4.15 -12.10 -13.70
CA GLU A 102 3.82 -13.48 -14.11
C GLU A 102 2.71 -13.53 -15.20
N THR A 103 2.20 -12.41 -15.68
CA THR A 103 1.27 -12.35 -16.82
C THR A 103 1.90 -11.74 -18.09
N PRO A 104 3.10 -12.14 -18.52
CA PRO A 104 3.68 -11.68 -19.79
C PRO A 104 2.89 -12.19 -21.01
N GLU A 105 2.23 -13.36 -20.86
CA GLU A 105 1.48 -14.02 -21.93
C GLU A 105 0.28 -13.20 -22.42
N LEU A 106 -0.35 -12.41 -21.54
CA LEU A 106 -1.51 -11.59 -21.91
C LEU A 106 -1.11 -10.34 -22.70
N ASP A 107 0.02 -9.72 -22.40
CA ASP A 107 0.53 -8.54 -23.12
C ASP A 107 1.04 -8.95 -24.52
N ASP A 108 1.73 -10.10 -24.64
CA ASP A 108 2.17 -10.66 -25.92
C ASP A 108 0.96 -11.05 -26.80
N ASP A 109 -0.10 -11.64 -26.20
CA ASP A 109 -1.33 -11.97 -26.91
C ASP A 109 -2.07 -10.71 -27.42
N ILE A 110 -2.10 -9.65 -26.62
CA ILE A 110 -2.71 -8.36 -27.01
C ILE A 110 -1.93 -7.73 -28.16
N GLU A 111 -0.62 -7.67 -28.11
CA GLU A 111 0.21 -7.15 -29.20
C GLU A 111 0.02 -7.96 -30.48
N HIS A 112 -0.06 -9.30 -30.41
CA HIS A 112 -0.32 -10.15 -31.55
C HIS A 112 -1.71 -9.91 -32.16
N ILE A 113 -2.75 -9.75 -31.31
CA ILE A 113 -4.12 -9.46 -31.77
C ILE A 113 -4.18 -8.07 -32.42
N VAL A 114 -3.52 -7.06 -31.84
CA VAL A 114 -3.45 -5.71 -32.40
C VAL A 114 -2.76 -5.73 -33.77
N ALA A 115 -1.64 -6.44 -33.92
CA ALA A 115 -0.95 -6.59 -35.19
C ALA A 115 -1.81 -7.29 -36.25
N MET A 116 -2.58 -8.32 -35.89
CA MET A 116 -3.52 -8.98 -36.81
C MET A 116 -4.64 -8.03 -37.27
N ILE A 117 -5.19 -7.23 -36.37
CA ILE A 117 -6.24 -6.26 -36.70
C ILE A 117 -5.69 -5.18 -37.63
N GLU A 118 -4.48 -4.67 -37.39
CA GLU A 118 -3.84 -3.68 -38.25
C GLU A 118 -3.60 -4.22 -39.66
N ASP A 119 -3.11 -5.46 -39.80
CA ASP A 119 -2.90 -6.10 -41.11
C ASP A 119 -4.21 -6.27 -41.88
N GLU A 120 -5.28 -6.69 -41.20
CA GLU A 120 -6.59 -6.86 -41.79
C GLU A 120 -7.20 -5.50 -42.21
N MET A 121 -7.03 -4.47 -41.41
CA MET A 121 -7.44 -3.09 -41.75
C MET A 121 -6.70 -2.55 -42.98
N VAL A 122 -5.40 -2.83 -43.09
CA VAL A 122 -4.63 -2.45 -44.28
C VAL A 122 -5.13 -3.17 -45.55
N LYS A 123 -5.43 -4.47 -45.43
CA LYS A 123 -6.01 -5.26 -46.54
C LYS A 123 -7.37 -4.71 -46.97
N LEU A 124 -8.26 -4.42 -46.01
CA LEU A 124 -9.57 -3.84 -46.28
C LEU A 124 -9.46 -2.44 -46.93
N ARG A 125 -8.56 -1.59 -46.44
CA ARG A 125 -8.28 -0.26 -47.01
C ARG A 125 -7.81 -0.37 -48.47
N ASN A 126 -6.91 -1.31 -48.71
CA ASN A 126 -6.41 -1.53 -50.09
C ASN A 126 -7.50 -2.06 -51.03
N LYS A 127 -8.38 -2.94 -50.52
CA LYS A 127 -9.51 -3.48 -51.27
C LYS A 127 -10.55 -2.41 -51.60
N VAL A 128 -10.85 -1.50 -50.66
CA VAL A 128 -11.76 -0.36 -50.88
C VAL A 128 -11.14 0.69 -51.82
N SER A 129 -9.82 0.84 -51.78
CA SER A 129 -9.09 1.77 -52.68
C SER A 129 -8.87 1.22 -54.10
N HIS A 130 -9.29 -0.03 -54.37
CA HIS A 130 -9.19 -0.59 -55.71
C HIS A 130 -10.04 0.22 -56.70
N PRO A 131 -9.50 0.62 -57.88
CA PRO A 131 -10.19 1.53 -58.79
C PRO A 131 -11.58 1.05 -59.21
N GLU A 132 -11.79 -0.26 -59.30
CA GLU A 132 -13.08 -0.86 -59.65
C GLU A 132 -14.14 -0.67 -58.53
N VAL A 133 -13.76 -0.82 -57.25
CA VAL A 133 -14.64 -0.60 -56.10
C VAL A 133 -15.04 0.86 -55.97
N VAL A 134 -14.07 1.77 -56.16
CA VAL A 134 -14.31 3.22 -56.14
C VAL A 134 -15.22 3.63 -57.33
N ALA A 135 -15.06 3.03 -58.51
CA ALA A 135 -15.92 3.26 -59.65
C ALA A 135 -17.35 2.76 -59.41
N ALA A 136 -17.53 1.55 -58.85
CA ALA A 136 -18.81 0.98 -58.49
C ALA A 136 -19.57 1.83 -57.45
N LEU A 137 -18.85 2.26 -56.37
CA LEU A 137 -19.42 3.15 -55.35
C LEU A 137 -19.85 4.50 -55.94
N ARG A 138 -19.07 5.06 -56.84
CA ARG A 138 -19.39 6.32 -57.52
C ARG A 138 -20.64 6.16 -58.40
N LYS A 139 -20.79 5.02 -59.08
CA LYS A 139 -21.96 4.73 -59.92
C LYS A 139 -23.25 4.63 -59.08
N VAL A 140 -23.20 3.85 -57.97
CA VAL A 140 -24.32 3.73 -57.03
C VAL A 140 -24.71 5.07 -56.41
N HIS A 141 -23.71 5.89 -56.05
CA HIS A 141 -23.96 7.23 -55.51
C HIS A 141 -24.67 8.15 -56.54
N THR A 142 -24.35 8.03 -57.82
CA THR A 142 -25.01 8.81 -58.88
C THR A 142 -26.46 8.35 -59.09
N GLU A 143 -26.70 7.04 -59.12
CA GLU A 143 -28.04 6.45 -59.27
C GLU A 143 -28.96 6.85 -58.09
N LEU A 144 -28.45 6.80 -56.87
CA LEU A 144 -29.22 7.23 -55.66
C LEU A 144 -29.50 8.74 -55.64
N LYS A 145 -28.76 9.53 -56.37
CA LYS A 145 -28.96 10.98 -56.44
C LYS A 145 -29.99 11.34 -57.51
N GLU A 146 -30.12 10.54 -58.57
CA GLU A 146 -31.12 10.68 -59.59
C GLU A 146 -32.50 10.21 -59.15
N GLU A 147 -32.58 9.20 -58.26
CA GLU A 147 -33.83 8.66 -57.71
C GLU A 147 -34.49 9.61 -56.67
N LYS A 148 -33.77 10.59 -56.18
CA LYS A 148 -34.26 11.58 -55.20
C LYS A 148 -34.70 12.92 -55.81
N LEU A 149 -34.67 13.07 -57.11
CA LEU A 149 -35.20 14.19 -57.86
C LEU A 149 -36.53 13.86 -58.54
#